data_3d519d1f2aeaead5d5737b0e9576d996
#
_entry.id   3d519d1f2aeaead5d5737b0e9576d996
#
_cell.length_a   1.000
_cell.length_b   1.000
_cell.length_c   1.000
_cell.angle_alpha   90.00
_cell.angle_beta   90.00
_cell.angle_gamma   90.00
#
_symmetry.space_group_name_H-M   'P 1'
#
loop_
_entity.id
_entity.type
_entity.pdbx_description
1 polymer ?
#
loop_
_entity_poly.entity_id
_entity_poly.type
_entity_poly.pdbx_seq_one_letter_code
_entity_poly.pdbx_strand_id
1 'polypeptide(L)'
;RIIPDSSFTPNPYPEQNGWFDGTSAWDKLCLSQQNDSALIKKVSDWFSNRDKLNTNYNIFSGGEFDIKTSPQLLGLKDNVYFCKIDSSQMLFPNQVGVGLTQIAPLIIAANIVQDGLIAIEQPELHIHPALQLAVGDLFTQYPLDVKRPMFLVETHSEHILLRILKRIRQTTDNELPESNYPV
;
A
#
# COMPACT_ATOMS: atom_id res chain seq x y z
N ARG A 1 15.82 0.21 -0.16
CA ARG A 1 14.50 -0.13 -0.74
C ARG A 1 14.57 -0.09 -2.25
N ILE A 2 14.04 -1.12 -2.91
CA ILE A 2 13.99 -1.19 -4.37
C ILE A 2 12.66 -0.57 -4.82
N ILE A 3 12.75 0.36 -5.78
CA ILE A 3 11.59 1.02 -6.38
C ILE A 3 11.52 0.56 -7.84
N PRO A 4 10.42 -0.10 -8.27
CA PRO A 4 10.27 -0.58 -9.63
C PRO A 4 10.38 0.52 -10.68
N ASP A 5 11.07 0.21 -11.76
CA ASP A 5 11.17 1.02 -12.98
C ASP A 5 10.95 0.13 -14.21
N SER A 6 11.24 0.63 -15.39
CA SER A 6 11.07 -0.13 -16.63
C SER A 6 11.96 -1.37 -16.74
N SER A 7 13.00 -1.49 -15.92
CA SER A 7 13.90 -2.64 -15.87
C SER A 7 13.52 -3.68 -14.81
N PHE A 8 12.53 -3.36 -13.97
CA PHE A 8 12.08 -4.26 -12.91
C PHE A 8 11.49 -5.54 -13.51
N THR A 9 11.98 -6.67 -13.05
CA THR A 9 11.45 -7.99 -13.40
C THR A 9 10.98 -8.65 -12.12
N PRO A 10 9.67 -8.93 -11.97
CA PRO A 10 9.15 -9.57 -10.77
C PRO A 10 9.70 -10.98 -10.61
N ASN A 11 10.08 -11.32 -9.38
CA ASN A 11 10.49 -12.67 -9.04
C ASN A 11 9.24 -13.58 -8.99
N PRO A 12 9.13 -14.63 -9.79
CA PRO A 12 7.99 -15.55 -9.77
C PRO A 12 7.85 -16.31 -8.43
N TYR A 13 8.93 -16.38 -7.65
CA TYR A 13 8.96 -17.03 -6.33
C TYR A 13 9.44 -16.03 -5.27
N PRO A 14 8.62 -15.01 -4.90
CA PRO A 14 9.03 -13.99 -3.95
C PRO A 14 9.28 -14.61 -2.58
N GLU A 15 10.53 -14.61 -2.18
CA GLU A 15 10.98 -15.17 -0.90
C GLU A 15 10.72 -14.23 0.28
N GLN A 16 10.76 -14.77 1.49
CA GLN A 16 10.59 -13.98 2.72
C GLN A 16 11.67 -12.90 2.87
N ASN A 17 12.86 -13.14 2.36
CA ASN A 17 14.00 -12.23 2.48
C ASN A 17 13.83 -10.89 1.74
N GLY A 18 12.99 -10.80 0.72
CA GLY A 18 12.73 -9.54 0.00
C GLY A 18 11.77 -8.58 0.71
N TRP A 19 11.26 -8.92 1.89
CA TRP A 19 10.37 -8.01 2.62
C TRP A 19 11.11 -6.86 3.29
N PHE A 20 12.37 -7.07 3.72
CA PHE A 20 13.15 -6.03 4.41
C PHE A 20 13.43 -4.81 3.52
N ASP A 21 13.53 -4.97 2.20
CA ASP A 21 13.76 -3.89 1.22
C ASP A 21 12.50 -3.51 0.40
N GLY A 22 11.42 -4.26 0.58
CA GLY A 22 10.14 -4.06 -0.09
C GLY A 22 10.01 -4.75 -1.45
N THR A 23 11.04 -5.43 -1.95
CA THR A 23 11.01 -6.11 -3.26
C THR A 23 9.89 -7.13 -3.34
N SER A 24 9.77 -8.00 -2.32
CA SER A 24 8.71 -9.02 -2.29
C SER A 24 7.29 -8.45 -2.33
N ALA A 25 7.07 -7.24 -1.82
CA ALA A 25 5.78 -6.59 -1.92
C ALA A 25 5.43 -6.29 -3.38
N TRP A 26 6.38 -5.71 -4.13
CA TRP A 26 6.19 -5.40 -5.54
C TRP A 26 6.01 -6.66 -6.38
N ASP A 27 6.82 -7.70 -6.13
CA ASP A 27 6.69 -9.00 -6.78
C ASP A 27 5.29 -9.59 -6.56
N LYS A 28 4.82 -9.61 -5.30
CA LYS A 28 3.49 -10.10 -4.95
C LYS A 28 2.38 -9.31 -5.64
N LEU A 29 2.52 -7.99 -5.74
CA LEU A 29 1.53 -7.16 -6.41
C LEU A 29 1.47 -7.47 -7.92
N CYS A 30 2.63 -7.61 -8.59
CA CYS A 30 2.71 -7.99 -9.99
C CYS A 30 2.08 -9.37 -10.26
N LEU A 31 2.41 -10.35 -9.42
CA LEU A 31 1.93 -11.73 -9.59
C LEU A 31 0.44 -11.89 -9.22
N SER A 32 -0.10 -11.02 -8.37
CA SER A 32 -1.51 -11.09 -7.95
C SER A 32 -2.46 -10.86 -9.11
N GLN A 33 -2.04 -10.16 -10.14
CA GLN A 33 -2.87 -9.94 -11.33
C GLN A 33 -3.22 -11.23 -12.07
N GLN A 34 -2.32 -12.20 -12.08
CA GLN A 34 -2.54 -13.47 -12.76
C GLN A 34 -3.51 -14.38 -12.00
N ASN A 35 -3.59 -14.20 -10.67
CA ASN A 35 -4.30 -15.10 -9.78
C ASN A 35 -5.45 -14.45 -8.99
N ASP A 36 -5.36 -13.16 -8.67
CA ASP A 36 -6.33 -12.43 -7.83
C ASP A 36 -6.24 -10.91 -8.03
N SER A 37 -7.06 -10.38 -8.89
CA SER A 37 -7.19 -8.92 -9.10
C SER A 37 -7.71 -8.16 -7.85
N ALA A 38 -8.17 -8.86 -6.81
CA ALA A 38 -8.69 -8.22 -5.60
C ALA A 38 -7.61 -7.49 -4.81
N LEU A 39 -6.37 -7.99 -4.78
CA LEU A 39 -5.27 -7.31 -4.09
C LEU A 39 -4.98 -5.94 -4.72
N ILE A 40 -4.86 -5.89 -6.04
CA ILE A 40 -4.58 -4.63 -6.76
C ILE A 40 -5.68 -3.60 -6.46
N LYS A 41 -6.95 -4.02 -6.49
CA LYS A 41 -8.09 -3.15 -6.17
C LYS A 41 -8.01 -2.62 -4.75
N LYS A 42 -7.71 -3.47 -3.76
CA LYS A 42 -7.54 -3.05 -2.36
C LYS A 42 -6.39 -2.06 -2.20
N VAL A 43 -5.24 -2.34 -2.81
CA VAL A 43 -4.07 -1.45 -2.74
C VAL A 43 -4.37 -0.14 -3.47
N SER A 44 -4.98 -0.18 -4.65
CA SER A 44 -5.37 1.02 -5.40
C SER A 44 -6.37 1.88 -4.62
N ASP A 45 -7.36 1.26 -3.95
CA ASP A 45 -8.31 1.96 -3.09
C ASP A 45 -7.60 2.67 -1.92
N TRP A 46 -6.53 2.09 -1.36
CA TRP A 46 -5.74 2.77 -0.35
C TRP A 46 -5.14 4.09 -0.86
N PHE A 47 -4.72 4.16 -2.11
CA PHE A 47 -4.13 5.37 -2.68
C PHE A 47 -5.15 6.42 -3.07
N SER A 48 -6.27 6.03 -3.66
CA SER A 48 -7.25 6.95 -4.27
C SER A 48 -8.37 7.39 -3.33
N ASN A 49 -8.73 6.57 -2.34
CA ASN A 49 -9.88 6.80 -1.47
C ASN A 49 -9.64 7.99 -0.54
N ARG A 50 -10.67 8.84 -0.40
CA ARG A 50 -10.65 10.05 0.43
C ARG A 50 -10.43 9.78 1.92
N ASP A 51 -10.93 8.66 2.40
CA ASP A 51 -10.83 8.27 3.82
C ASP A 51 -9.53 7.56 4.15
N LYS A 52 -8.64 7.38 3.16
CA LYS A 52 -7.34 6.73 3.26
C LYS A 52 -6.22 7.70 2.91
N LEU A 53 -5.34 7.38 1.98
CA LEU A 53 -4.24 8.27 1.58
C LEU A 53 -4.70 9.50 0.80
N ASN A 54 -5.83 9.41 0.11
CA ASN A 54 -6.40 10.49 -0.70
C ASN A 54 -5.38 11.12 -1.65
N THR A 55 -4.66 10.29 -2.36
CA THR A 55 -3.72 10.74 -3.39
C THR A 55 -4.44 10.83 -4.73
N ASN A 56 -3.84 11.54 -5.68
CA ASN A 56 -4.38 11.61 -7.03
C ASN A 56 -3.90 10.43 -7.91
N TYR A 57 -3.71 9.24 -7.31
CA TYR A 57 -3.19 8.07 -8.01
C TYR A 57 -3.99 6.82 -7.73
N ASN A 58 -4.16 6.01 -8.78
CA ASN A 58 -4.49 4.59 -8.69
C ASN A 58 -3.23 3.76 -8.96
N ILE A 59 -3.18 2.55 -8.41
CA ILE A 59 -2.13 1.58 -8.73
C ILE A 59 -2.70 0.53 -9.68
N PHE A 60 -1.90 0.19 -10.69
CA PHE A 60 -2.16 -0.89 -11.63
C PHE A 60 -0.94 -1.78 -11.74
N SER A 61 -1.14 -3.05 -12.08
CA SER A 61 -0.06 -3.90 -12.57
C SER A 61 -0.33 -4.27 -14.04
N GLY A 62 0.74 -4.54 -14.78
CA GLY A 62 0.69 -4.73 -16.23
C GLY A 62 -0.27 -5.85 -16.66
N GLY A 63 -1.00 -5.68 -17.74
CA GLY A 63 -2.01 -6.60 -18.30
C GLY A 63 -3.45 -6.07 -18.27
N GLU A 64 -3.77 -5.14 -17.38
CA GLU A 64 -5.09 -4.47 -17.36
C GLU A 64 -5.21 -3.30 -18.35
N PHE A 65 -4.13 -3.00 -19.11
CA PHE A 65 -4.15 -1.87 -20.04
C PHE A 65 -4.67 -2.28 -21.41
N ASP A 66 -5.69 -1.56 -21.84
CA ASP A 66 -6.07 -1.54 -23.26
C ASP A 66 -4.91 -0.90 -24.06
N ILE A 67 -4.29 -1.71 -24.94
CA ILE A 67 -3.20 -1.31 -25.85
C ILE A 67 -3.56 -0.04 -26.63
N LYS A 68 -4.85 0.24 -26.83
CA LYS A 68 -5.34 1.43 -27.54
C LYS A 68 -5.14 2.72 -26.74
N THR A 69 -5.14 2.66 -25.40
CA THR A 69 -5.03 3.85 -24.55
C THR A 69 -3.59 4.16 -24.14
N SER A 70 -2.68 3.20 -24.23
CA SER A 70 -1.29 3.38 -23.80
C SER A 70 -0.30 2.57 -24.66
N PRO A 71 -0.08 2.95 -25.92
CA PRO A 71 0.83 2.22 -26.84
C PRO A 71 2.27 2.13 -26.34
N GLN A 72 2.67 3.05 -25.43
CA GLN A 72 4.04 3.13 -24.87
C GLN A 72 4.35 1.98 -23.92
N LEU A 73 3.32 1.27 -23.43
CA LEU A 73 3.44 0.15 -22.49
C LEU A 73 3.46 -1.22 -23.18
N LEU A 74 3.53 -1.23 -24.50
CA LEU A 74 3.58 -2.45 -25.30
C LEU A 74 4.82 -3.26 -24.92
N GLY A 75 4.63 -4.43 -24.31
CA GLY A 75 5.72 -5.34 -23.88
C GLY A 75 6.09 -5.29 -22.40
N LEU A 76 5.50 -4.37 -21.60
CA LEU A 76 5.78 -4.23 -20.16
C LEU A 76 4.67 -4.91 -19.34
N LYS A 77 4.45 -6.20 -19.57
CA LYS A 77 3.31 -6.94 -19.00
C LYS A 77 3.33 -7.14 -17.49
N ASP A 78 4.50 -7.08 -16.88
CA ASP A 78 4.69 -7.52 -15.50
C ASP A 78 5.16 -6.40 -14.56
N ASN A 79 4.87 -5.15 -14.89
CA ASN A 79 5.27 -4.00 -14.09
C ASN A 79 4.09 -3.36 -13.33
N VAL A 80 4.43 -2.61 -12.28
CA VAL A 80 3.49 -1.79 -11.52
C VAL A 80 3.53 -0.35 -12.03
N TYR A 81 2.38 0.27 -12.11
CA TYR A 81 2.21 1.66 -12.53
C TYR A 81 1.34 2.44 -11.56
N PHE A 82 1.67 3.70 -11.39
CA PHE A 82 0.79 4.69 -10.82
C PHE A 82 0.08 5.43 -11.96
N CYS A 83 -1.24 5.40 -11.96
CA CYS A 83 -2.05 6.17 -12.90
C CYS A 83 -2.59 7.41 -12.22
N LYS A 84 -2.26 8.57 -12.74
CA LYS A 84 -2.77 9.84 -12.24
C LYS A 84 -4.24 10.00 -12.64
N ILE A 85 -5.11 10.20 -11.64
CA ILE A 85 -6.57 10.16 -11.84
C ILE A 85 -7.05 11.29 -12.75
N ASP A 86 -6.51 12.49 -12.59
CA ASP A 86 -6.93 13.69 -13.33
C ASP A 86 -6.49 13.72 -14.80
N SER A 87 -5.37 13.08 -15.14
CA SER A 87 -4.77 13.13 -16.46
C SER A 87 -4.62 11.77 -17.14
N SER A 88 -4.97 10.69 -16.44
CA SER A 88 -4.74 9.31 -16.89
C SER A 88 -3.28 9.03 -17.28
N GLN A 89 -2.35 9.85 -16.77
CA GLN A 89 -0.93 9.67 -17.01
C GLN A 89 -0.41 8.47 -16.24
N MET A 90 0.28 7.58 -16.95
CA MET A 90 0.93 6.40 -16.37
C MET A 90 2.38 6.72 -16.01
N LEU A 91 2.76 6.36 -14.80
CA LEU A 91 4.08 6.61 -14.24
C LEU A 91 4.62 5.33 -13.60
N PHE A 92 5.90 5.06 -13.80
CA PHE A 92 6.58 4.05 -12.99
C PHE A 92 6.69 4.50 -11.53
N PRO A 93 6.81 3.56 -10.58
CA PRO A 93 6.99 3.92 -9.17
C PRO A 93 8.16 4.89 -8.92
N ASN A 94 9.26 4.78 -9.67
CA ASN A 94 10.41 5.70 -9.56
C ASN A 94 10.16 7.10 -10.12
N GLN A 95 9.04 7.33 -10.79
CA GLN A 95 8.64 8.62 -11.36
C GLN A 95 7.62 9.38 -10.50
N VAL A 96 7.12 8.76 -9.44
CA VAL A 96 6.22 9.40 -8.47
C VAL A 96 6.99 9.85 -7.22
N GLY A 97 6.33 10.61 -6.36
CA GLY A 97 6.96 11.07 -5.12
C GLY A 97 7.43 9.92 -4.23
N VAL A 98 8.65 10.02 -3.71
CA VAL A 98 9.30 8.98 -2.89
C VAL A 98 8.43 8.49 -1.72
N GLY A 99 7.64 9.36 -1.10
CA GLY A 99 6.74 8.96 0.00
C GLY A 99 5.68 7.95 -0.43
N LEU A 100 5.14 8.06 -1.65
CA LEU A 100 4.14 7.12 -2.16
C LEU A 100 4.75 5.74 -2.42
N THR A 101 5.95 5.70 -2.97
CA THR A 101 6.65 4.44 -3.23
C THR A 101 7.16 3.76 -1.96
N GLN A 102 7.41 4.52 -0.91
CA GLN A 102 7.81 3.97 0.38
C GLN A 102 6.65 3.37 1.17
N ILE A 103 5.46 3.96 1.08
CA ILE A 103 4.28 3.46 1.76
C ILE A 103 3.64 2.26 1.02
N ALA A 104 3.84 2.14 -0.30
CA ALA A 104 3.22 1.09 -1.09
C ALA A 104 3.56 -0.34 -0.59
N PRO A 105 4.81 -0.72 -0.32
CA PRO A 105 5.13 -2.03 0.24
C PRO A 105 4.42 -2.33 1.56
N LEU A 106 4.25 -1.32 2.41
CA LEU A 106 3.53 -1.47 3.67
C LEU A 106 2.04 -1.76 3.44
N ILE A 107 1.40 -1.01 2.55
CA ILE A 107 -0.01 -1.22 2.20
C ILE A 107 -0.19 -2.62 1.58
N ILE A 108 0.72 -3.02 0.70
CA ILE A 108 0.68 -4.34 0.06
C ILE A 108 0.81 -5.44 1.12
N ALA A 109 1.82 -5.34 2.01
CA ALA A 109 2.03 -6.30 3.10
C ALA A 109 0.79 -6.41 4.00
N ALA A 110 0.22 -5.29 4.41
CA ALA A 110 -0.97 -5.23 5.26
C ALA A 110 -2.21 -5.90 4.61
N ASN A 111 -2.28 -5.97 3.29
CA ASN A 111 -3.38 -6.60 2.56
C ASN A 111 -3.12 -8.08 2.19
N ILE A 112 -1.87 -8.56 2.30
CA ILE A 112 -1.50 -9.95 2.00
C ILE A 112 -1.40 -10.79 3.27
N VAL A 113 -0.75 -10.24 4.31
CA VAL A 113 -0.46 -11.00 5.52
C VAL A 113 -1.74 -11.21 6.32
N GLN A 114 -2.04 -12.47 6.59
CA GLN A 114 -3.14 -12.90 7.44
C GLN A 114 -2.55 -13.68 8.62
N ASP A 115 -3.00 -13.39 9.84
CA ASP A 115 -2.53 -14.06 11.06
C ASP A 115 -0.98 -14.04 11.22
N GLY A 116 -0.33 -12.94 10.87
CA GLY A 116 1.12 -12.79 10.94
C GLY A 116 1.57 -11.51 11.61
N LEU A 117 2.88 -11.37 11.83
CA LEU A 117 3.51 -10.17 12.37
C LEU A 117 4.17 -9.39 11.22
N ILE A 118 3.87 -8.10 11.12
CA ILE A 118 4.56 -7.14 10.26
C ILE A 118 5.37 -6.20 11.15
N ALA A 119 6.69 -6.34 11.12
CA ALA A 119 7.60 -5.42 11.81
C ALA A 119 8.01 -4.28 10.86
N ILE A 120 7.94 -3.05 11.34
CA ILE A 120 8.17 -1.85 10.52
C ILE A 120 9.03 -0.88 11.31
N GLU A 121 10.09 -0.42 10.68
CA GLU A 121 10.95 0.64 11.20
C GLU A 121 10.69 1.95 10.46
N GLN A 122 10.39 3.01 11.20
CA GLN A 122 10.25 4.39 10.73
C GLN A 122 9.39 4.51 9.46
N PRO A 123 8.11 4.10 9.49
CA PRO A 123 7.22 4.19 8.33
C PRO A 123 7.00 5.63 7.84
N GLU A 124 7.25 6.62 8.69
CA GLU A 124 7.11 8.04 8.41
C GLU A 124 8.19 8.63 7.50
N LEU A 125 9.31 7.95 7.28
CA LEU A 125 10.42 8.51 6.50
C LEU A 125 9.98 8.93 5.09
N HIS A 126 10.29 10.18 4.74
CA HIS A 126 9.96 10.80 3.45
C HIS A 126 8.46 10.90 3.13
N ILE A 127 7.58 10.61 4.10
CA ILE A 127 6.13 10.72 3.93
C ILE A 127 5.64 12.06 4.48
N HIS A 128 4.86 12.77 3.68
CA HIS A 128 4.25 14.03 4.09
C HIS A 128 3.38 13.82 5.36
N PRO A 129 3.39 14.73 6.34
CA PRO A 129 2.62 14.59 7.59
C PRO A 129 1.15 14.23 7.41
N ALA A 130 0.48 14.76 6.38
CA ALA A 130 -0.89 14.39 6.08
C ALA A 130 -1.08 12.90 5.75
N LEU A 131 -0.11 12.28 5.08
CA LEU A 131 -0.14 10.85 4.76
C LEU A 131 0.23 9.98 5.98
N GLN A 132 0.99 10.52 6.94
CA GLN A 132 1.31 9.81 8.18
C GLN A 132 0.05 9.51 9.02
N LEU A 133 -0.98 10.36 8.94
CA LEU A 133 -2.27 10.10 9.57
C LEU A 133 -2.94 8.85 8.97
N ALA A 134 -2.91 8.71 7.65
CA ALA A 134 -3.47 7.53 6.98
C ALA A 134 -2.66 6.26 7.27
N VAL A 135 -1.35 6.37 7.52
CA VAL A 135 -0.53 5.26 8.02
C VAL A 135 -0.98 4.82 9.42
N GLY A 136 -1.29 5.77 10.30
CA GLY A 136 -1.89 5.47 11.61
C GLY A 136 -3.24 4.75 11.48
N ASP A 137 -4.05 5.15 10.51
CA ASP A 137 -5.32 4.46 10.20
C ASP A 137 -5.09 3.05 9.65
N LEU A 138 -4.07 2.83 8.83
CA LEU A 138 -3.73 1.50 8.32
C LEU A 138 -3.48 0.50 9.47
N PHE A 139 -2.87 0.92 10.55
CA PHE A 139 -2.58 0.07 11.70
C PHE A 139 -3.82 -0.23 12.57
N THR A 140 -4.89 0.56 12.44
CA THR A 140 -6.05 0.50 13.32
C THR A 140 -7.37 0.14 12.62
N GLN A 141 -7.46 0.21 11.29
CA GLN A 141 -8.70 0.07 10.52
C GLN A 141 -8.96 -1.36 10.01
N TYR A 142 -8.80 -2.37 10.86
CA TYR A 142 -9.16 -3.73 10.48
C TYR A 142 -10.40 -4.20 11.25
N PRO A 143 -11.44 -4.73 10.56
CA PRO A 143 -12.57 -5.38 11.22
C PRO A 143 -12.11 -6.53 12.12
N LEU A 144 -12.74 -6.70 13.28
CA LEU A 144 -12.39 -7.75 14.26
C LEU A 144 -12.64 -9.17 13.76
N ASP A 145 -13.57 -9.33 12.84
CA ASP A 145 -13.99 -10.60 12.26
C ASP A 145 -13.10 -11.11 11.11
N VAL A 146 -12.14 -10.26 10.68
CA VAL A 146 -11.22 -10.60 9.59
C VAL A 146 -9.85 -10.95 10.16
N LYS A 147 -9.25 -12.03 9.66
CA LYS A 147 -7.85 -12.35 9.91
C LYS A 147 -6.98 -11.19 9.47
N ARG A 148 -6.16 -10.68 10.38
CA ARG A 148 -5.38 -9.46 10.19
C ARG A 148 -3.96 -9.62 10.69
N PRO A 149 -2.99 -8.89 10.12
CA PRO A 149 -1.66 -8.87 10.68
C PRO A 149 -1.62 -8.13 12.02
N MET A 150 -0.71 -8.56 12.88
CA MET A 150 -0.23 -7.76 14.00
C MET A 150 0.88 -6.84 13.52
N PHE A 151 0.87 -5.58 13.94
CA PHE A 151 1.92 -4.63 13.60
C PHE A 151 2.83 -4.37 14.80
N LEU A 152 4.14 -4.51 14.58
CA LEU A 152 5.19 -4.03 15.48
C LEU A 152 5.86 -2.83 14.81
N VAL A 153 5.64 -1.63 15.34
CA VAL A 153 6.05 -0.39 14.68
C VAL A 153 7.03 0.37 15.56
N GLU A 154 8.21 0.67 15.03
CA GLU A 154 9.12 1.67 15.57
C GLU A 154 8.88 2.97 14.81
N THR A 155 8.55 4.06 15.51
CA THR A 155 8.26 5.36 14.90
C THR A 155 8.66 6.52 15.80
N HIS A 156 9.11 7.62 15.18
CA HIS A 156 9.31 8.92 15.83
C HIS A 156 8.22 9.93 15.42
N SER A 157 7.19 9.49 14.67
CA SER A 157 6.12 10.37 14.21
C SER A 157 5.06 10.60 15.28
N GLU A 158 4.97 11.82 15.78
CA GLU A 158 3.84 12.25 16.62
C GLU A 158 2.50 12.11 15.89
N HIS A 159 2.47 12.33 14.57
CA HIS A 159 1.24 12.23 13.77
C HIS A 159 0.68 10.82 13.76
N ILE A 160 1.52 9.80 13.59
CA ILE A 160 1.11 8.39 13.65
C ILE A 160 0.60 8.05 15.05
N LEU A 161 1.37 8.38 16.10
CA LEU A 161 1.01 8.10 17.49
C LEU A 161 -0.31 8.77 17.88
N LEU A 162 -0.45 10.06 17.62
CA LEU A 162 -1.68 10.80 17.96
C LEU A 162 -2.89 10.29 17.18
N ARG A 163 -2.69 9.84 15.93
CA ARG A 163 -3.76 9.23 15.15
C ARG A 163 -4.23 7.92 15.75
N ILE A 164 -3.32 7.03 16.14
CA ILE A 164 -3.64 5.76 16.82
C ILE A 164 -4.36 6.02 18.13
N LEU A 165 -3.85 6.93 18.98
CA LEU A 165 -4.50 7.30 20.24
C LEU A 165 -5.90 7.88 20.04
N LYS A 166 -6.09 8.69 19.00
CA LYS A 166 -7.41 9.20 18.63
C LYS A 166 -8.36 8.05 18.26
N ARG A 167 -7.92 7.06 17.49
CA ARG A 167 -8.74 5.90 17.11
C ARG A 167 -9.12 5.06 18.32
N ILE A 168 -8.16 4.79 19.22
CA ILE A 168 -8.42 4.08 20.48
C ILE A 168 -9.49 4.82 21.29
N ARG A 169 -9.37 6.14 21.46
CA ARG A 169 -10.38 6.92 22.19
C ARG A 169 -11.77 6.86 21.53
N GLN A 170 -11.84 7.01 20.22
CA GLN A 170 -13.08 6.94 19.47
C GLN A 170 -13.79 5.59 19.65
N THR A 171 -13.05 4.49 19.70
CA THR A 171 -13.60 3.16 19.97
C THR A 171 -14.10 3.05 21.41
N THR A 172 -13.35 3.57 22.37
CA THR A 172 -13.75 3.56 23.79
C THR A 172 -15.03 4.37 24.03
N ASP A 173 -15.18 5.48 23.29
CA ASP A 173 -16.37 6.35 23.38
C ASP A 173 -17.55 5.82 22.54
N ASN A 174 -17.44 4.63 21.95
CA ASN A 174 -18.41 4.02 21.01
C ASN A 174 -18.73 4.90 19.77
N GLU A 175 -17.82 5.78 19.39
CA GLU A 175 -17.95 6.62 18.19
C GLU A 175 -17.66 5.84 16.90
N LEU A 176 -17.04 4.64 17.02
CA LEU A 176 -16.77 3.74 15.90
C LEU A 176 -17.54 2.44 16.07
N PRO A 177 -17.98 1.79 14.98
CA PRO A 177 -18.55 0.45 15.03
C PRO A 177 -17.57 -0.54 15.69
N GLU A 178 -18.08 -1.55 16.37
CA GLU A 178 -17.25 -2.59 17.03
C GLU A 178 -16.23 -3.25 16.06
N SER A 179 -16.57 -3.35 14.77
CA SER A 179 -15.70 -3.87 13.73
C SER A 179 -14.40 -3.05 13.50
N ASN A 180 -14.31 -1.86 14.07
CA ASN A 180 -13.19 -0.94 13.92
C ASN A 180 -12.35 -0.78 15.21
N TYR A 181 -12.56 -1.63 16.22
CA TYR A 181 -11.75 -1.57 17.43
C TYR A 181 -10.28 -1.92 17.13
N PRO A 182 -9.33 -1.02 17.42
CA PRO A 182 -7.94 -1.39 17.50
C PRO A 182 -7.73 -2.24 18.77
N VAL A 183 -7.20 -3.42 18.61
CA VAL A 183 -6.83 -4.33 19.72
C VAL A 183 -5.37 -4.19 20.01
#